data_e6a78f986cccfdd0be7f503d76f47225
#
_entry.id   e6a78f986cccfdd0be7f503d76f47225
#
_cell.length_a   1.000
_cell.length_b   1.000
_cell.length_c   1.000
_cell.angle_alpha   90.00
_cell.angle_beta   90.00
_cell.angle_gamma   90.00
#
_symmetry.space_group_name_H-M   'P 1'
#
loop_
_entity.id
_entity.type
_entity.pdbx_description
1 polymer ?
#
loop_
_entity_poly.entity_id
_entity_poly.type
_entity_poly.pdbx_seq_one_letter_code
_entity_poly.pdbx_strand_id
1 'polypeptide(L)'
;MRIADYFKGKKILITGATGFMGKALVQKILRSCPEVSTIYVVVRPKKGTSPQDRWSQITKLPLFDKLKSEQPNALEKVVAIEGESTADQFGISEENQQELIENINIVYHVAASVRFTEELISAIQLNIKSTYSMLELAKRMKNLHCFVHTSTAYSNVEKVGELVEERVYDSPLDWKVLLKLVEHPNCHELVPAIQPKIMSGHGTTYTLTKRVAESLTEEYSQYFPVVIMRPSLVTATAEDPFPGWLDSHNALSLLSDAIRQGIVRRNEKRG
;
A
#
# COMPACT_ATOMS: atom_id res chain seq x y z
N MET A 1 -11.20 18.13 -17.59
CA MET A 1 -10.19 17.11 -18.01
C MET A 1 -10.67 15.76 -17.53
N ARG A 2 -10.79 14.76 -18.40
CA ARG A 2 -11.11 13.38 -17.98
C ARG A 2 -9.89 12.76 -17.30
N ILE A 3 -10.11 11.81 -16.40
CA ILE A 3 -9.03 11.10 -15.72
C ILE A 3 -8.05 10.45 -16.72
N ALA A 4 -8.58 9.81 -17.77
CA ALA A 4 -7.76 9.19 -18.82
C ALA A 4 -6.81 10.19 -19.52
N ASP A 5 -7.26 11.43 -19.74
CA ASP A 5 -6.43 12.46 -20.37
C ASP A 5 -5.25 12.87 -19.47
N TYR A 6 -5.44 12.87 -18.13
CA TYR A 6 -4.37 13.14 -17.17
C TYR A 6 -3.28 12.06 -17.20
N PHE A 7 -3.67 10.81 -17.40
CA PHE A 7 -2.73 9.68 -17.41
C PHE A 7 -2.01 9.49 -18.77
N LYS A 8 -2.41 10.22 -19.80
CA LYS A 8 -1.78 10.11 -21.13
C LYS A 8 -0.27 10.39 -21.07
N GLY A 9 0.51 9.44 -21.56
CA GLY A 9 1.96 9.50 -21.61
C GLY A 9 2.67 9.44 -20.24
N LYS A 10 1.94 9.27 -19.13
CA LYS A 10 2.55 9.20 -17.78
C LYS A 10 3.23 7.88 -17.52
N LYS A 11 4.35 7.95 -16.80
CA LYS A 11 5.04 6.80 -16.21
C LYS A 11 4.72 6.74 -14.71
N ILE A 12 4.31 5.58 -14.23
CA ILE A 12 3.75 5.38 -12.89
C ILE A 12 4.58 4.34 -12.15
N LEU A 13 4.88 4.58 -10.88
CA LEU A 13 5.47 3.59 -9.98
C LEU A 13 4.41 3.12 -8.99
N ILE A 14 4.24 1.80 -8.86
CA ILE A 14 3.29 1.19 -7.91
C ILE A 14 4.03 0.22 -7.01
N THR A 15 4.07 0.50 -5.71
CA THR A 15 4.49 -0.47 -4.71
C THR A 15 3.29 -1.28 -4.22
N GLY A 16 3.51 -2.52 -3.78
CA GLY A 16 2.41 -3.38 -3.35
C GLY A 16 1.52 -3.91 -4.48
N ALA A 17 1.98 -3.82 -5.74
CA ALA A 17 1.25 -4.28 -6.93
C ALA A 17 0.89 -5.78 -6.92
N THR A 18 1.58 -6.59 -6.13
CA THR A 18 1.28 -8.02 -5.96
C THR A 18 0.15 -8.28 -4.95
N GLY A 19 -0.23 -7.27 -4.17
CA GLY A 19 -1.34 -7.33 -3.22
C GLY A 19 -2.71 -7.12 -3.88
N PHE A 20 -3.79 -7.32 -3.13
CA PHE A 20 -5.16 -7.23 -3.62
C PHE A 20 -5.46 -5.87 -4.28
N MET A 21 -5.28 -4.77 -3.55
CA MET A 21 -5.55 -3.42 -4.08
C MET A 21 -4.60 -3.03 -5.21
N GLY A 22 -3.31 -3.37 -5.09
CA GLY A 22 -2.31 -3.01 -6.10
C GLY A 22 -2.56 -3.67 -7.45
N LYS A 23 -2.94 -4.95 -7.47
CA LYS A 23 -3.33 -5.65 -8.71
C LYS A 23 -4.55 -5.01 -9.37
N ALA A 24 -5.58 -4.72 -8.57
CA ALA A 24 -6.78 -4.06 -9.06
C ALA A 24 -6.47 -2.67 -9.62
N LEU A 25 -5.58 -1.92 -8.97
CA LEU A 25 -5.15 -0.60 -9.42
C LEU A 25 -4.42 -0.68 -10.78
N VAL A 26 -3.46 -1.62 -10.93
CA VAL A 26 -2.77 -1.82 -12.22
C VAL A 26 -3.75 -2.15 -13.33
N GLN A 27 -4.64 -3.14 -13.09
CA GLN A 27 -5.67 -3.53 -14.06
C GLN A 27 -6.56 -2.34 -14.43
N LYS A 28 -7.00 -1.57 -13.43
CA LYS A 28 -7.90 -0.43 -13.64
C LYS A 28 -7.24 0.71 -14.43
N ILE A 29 -5.99 1.04 -14.13
CA ILE A 29 -5.25 2.07 -14.86
C ILE A 29 -5.07 1.64 -16.32
N LEU A 30 -4.57 0.44 -16.56
CA LEU A 30 -4.35 -0.06 -17.93
C LEU A 30 -5.63 -0.04 -18.76
N ARG A 31 -6.74 -0.48 -18.18
CA ARG A 31 -8.02 -0.59 -18.89
C ARG A 31 -8.70 0.75 -19.11
N SER A 32 -8.69 1.63 -18.11
CA SER A 32 -9.41 2.92 -18.16
C SER A 32 -8.58 4.07 -18.72
N CYS A 33 -7.24 3.92 -18.74
CA CYS A 33 -6.29 4.92 -19.21
C CYS A 33 -5.34 4.30 -20.25
N PRO A 34 -5.84 3.87 -21.43
CA PRO A 34 -5.05 3.10 -22.39
C PRO A 34 -3.83 3.85 -22.95
N GLU A 35 -3.80 5.18 -22.83
CA GLU A 35 -2.67 5.99 -23.27
C GLU A 35 -1.59 6.21 -22.16
N VAL A 36 -1.69 5.52 -21.00
CA VAL A 36 -0.58 5.48 -20.05
C VAL A 36 0.66 4.91 -20.71
N SER A 37 1.83 5.51 -20.42
CA SER A 37 3.08 5.07 -21.05
C SER A 37 3.59 3.77 -20.44
N THR A 38 3.98 3.81 -19.17
CA THR A 38 4.58 2.66 -18.47
C THR A 38 4.14 2.61 -17.02
N ILE A 39 3.93 1.41 -16.52
CA ILE A 39 3.68 1.17 -15.09
C ILE A 39 4.81 0.30 -14.55
N TYR A 40 5.65 0.87 -13.69
CA TYR A 40 6.65 0.13 -12.93
C TYR A 40 6.00 -0.46 -11.70
N VAL A 41 6.17 -1.77 -11.49
CA VAL A 41 5.65 -2.48 -10.32
C VAL A 41 6.81 -3.05 -9.51
N VAL A 42 6.85 -2.72 -8.21
CA VAL A 42 7.88 -3.27 -7.32
C VAL A 42 7.44 -4.66 -6.86
N VAL A 43 8.28 -5.64 -7.14
CA VAL A 43 8.02 -7.06 -6.87
C VAL A 43 9.12 -7.61 -5.97
N ARG A 44 8.73 -8.16 -4.81
CA ARG A 44 9.65 -8.78 -3.87
C ARG A 44 10.39 -9.95 -4.53
N PRO A 45 11.71 -10.10 -4.33
CA PRO A 45 12.43 -11.23 -4.86
C PRO A 45 11.92 -12.56 -4.29
N LYS A 46 11.93 -13.58 -5.10
CA LYS A 46 11.65 -14.96 -4.68
C LYS A 46 12.70 -15.88 -5.30
N LYS A 47 13.32 -16.72 -4.45
CA LYS A 47 14.39 -17.64 -4.89
C LYS A 47 13.99 -18.39 -6.17
N GLY A 48 14.81 -18.27 -7.21
CA GLY A 48 14.63 -18.96 -8.50
C GLY A 48 13.53 -18.38 -9.41
N THR A 49 12.98 -17.19 -9.09
CA THR A 49 11.92 -16.60 -9.93
C THR A 49 12.20 -15.10 -10.10
N SER A 50 12.32 -14.65 -11.34
CA SER A 50 12.52 -13.23 -11.65
C SER A 50 11.28 -12.38 -11.26
N PRO A 51 11.44 -11.07 -11.04
CA PRO A 51 10.31 -10.16 -10.83
C PRO A 51 9.30 -10.23 -11.97
N GLN A 52 9.76 -10.32 -13.22
CA GLN A 52 8.92 -10.40 -14.41
C GLN A 52 8.14 -11.71 -14.47
N ASP A 53 8.77 -12.84 -14.14
CA ASP A 53 8.07 -14.13 -14.10
C ASP A 53 7.01 -14.17 -13.01
N ARG A 54 7.31 -13.59 -11.84
CA ARG A 54 6.31 -13.44 -10.76
C ARG A 54 5.13 -12.57 -11.20
N TRP A 55 5.41 -11.45 -11.88
CA TRP A 55 4.35 -10.60 -12.42
C TRP A 55 3.53 -11.32 -13.47
N SER A 56 4.18 -12.06 -14.36
CA SER A 56 3.51 -12.90 -15.38
C SER A 56 2.58 -13.94 -14.78
N GLN A 57 2.92 -14.52 -13.62
CA GLN A 57 2.01 -15.42 -12.90
C GLN A 57 0.77 -14.67 -12.37
N ILE A 58 0.95 -13.45 -11.84
CA ILE A 58 -0.15 -12.62 -11.34
C ILE A 58 -1.11 -12.23 -12.47
N THR A 59 -0.59 -11.91 -13.66
CA THR A 59 -1.42 -11.55 -14.81
C THR A 59 -2.26 -12.70 -15.36
N LYS A 60 -2.02 -13.94 -14.93
CA LYS A 60 -2.89 -15.11 -15.26
C LYS A 60 -4.17 -15.16 -14.43
N LEU A 61 -4.29 -14.35 -13.38
CA LEU A 61 -5.50 -14.31 -12.56
C LEU A 61 -6.70 -13.78 -13.37
N PRO A 62 -7.92 -14.26 -13.07
CA PRO A 62 -9.15 -13.83 -13.74
C PRO A 62 -9.38 -12.31 -13.73
N LEU A 63 -8.79 -11.61 -12.75
CA LEU A 63 -8.75 -10.14 -12.69
C LEU A 63 -8.37 -9.49 -14.04
N PHE A 64 -7.43 -10.09 -14.77
CA PHE A 64 -6.86 -9.53 -16.00
C PHE A 64 -7.53 -10.03 -17.29
N ASP A 65 -8.47 -10.96 -17.22
CA ASP A 65 -9.05 -11.58 -18.42
C ASP A 65 -9.80 -10.57 -19.28
N LYS A 66 -10.60 -9.71 -18.65
CA LYS A 66 -11.31 -8.63 -19.35
C LYS A 66 -10.33 -7.62 -19.99
N LEU A 67 -9.26 -7.25 -19.30
CA LEU A 67 -8.23 -6.38 -19.87
C LEU A 67 -7.58 -7.02 -21.10
N LYS A 68 -7.20 -8.29 -21.03
CA LYS A 68 -6.57 -9.01 -22.15
C LYS A 68 -7.50 -9.13 -23.36
N SER A 69 -8.81 -9.33 -23.12
CA SER A 69 -9.78 -9.41 -24.21
C SER A 69 -10.04 -8.07 -24.87
N GLU A 70 -10.09 -6.97 -24.11
CA GLU A 70 -10.34 -5.62 -24.61
C GLU A 70 -9.07 -4.97 -25.20
N GLN A 71 -7.90 -5.24 -24.61
CA GLN A 71 -6.62 -4.62 -24.93
C GLN A 71 -5.46 -5.64 -24.82
N PRO A 72 -5.26 -6.50 -25.82
CA PRO A 72 -4.31 -7.63 -25.74
C PRO A 72 -2.88 -7.24 -25.35
N ASN A 73 -2.39 -6.08 -25.78
CA ASN A 73 -1.02 -5.61 -25.54
C ASN A 73 -0.88 -4.70 -24.30
N ALA A 74 -1.96 -4.47 -23.54
CA ALA A 74 -1.91 -3.54 -22.41
C ALA A 74 -0.89 -3.92 -21.34
N LEU A 75 -0.69 -5.22 -21.12
CA LEU A 75 0.24 -5.75 -20.12
C LEU A 75 1.71 -5.55 -20.48
N GLU A 76 2.05 -5.31 -21.76
CA GLU A 76 3.42 -5.00 -22.22
C GLU A 76 3.92 -3.65 -21.64
N LYS A 77 3.00 -2.80 -21.20
CA LYS A 77 3.34 -1.52 -20.54
C LYS A 77 3.79 -1.69 -19.09
N VAL A 78 3.73 -2.90 -18.53
CA VAL A 78 4.11 -3.12 -17.14
C VAL A 78 5.51 -3.68 -17.06
N VAL A 79 6.37 -2.97 -16.34
CA VAL A 79 7.75 -3.35 -16.04
C VAL A 79 7.86 -3.74 -14.58
N ALA A 80 8.17 -5.00 -14.31
CA ALA A 80 8.40 -5.48 -12.95
C ALA A 80 9.86 -5.27 -12.57
N ILE A 81 10.09 -4.54 -11.47
CA ILE A 81 11.40 -4.31 -10.90
C ILE A 81 11.52 -5.01 -9.55
N GLU A 82 12.71 -5.49 -9.25
CA GLU A 82 12.99 -6.10 -7.96
C GLU A 82 13.03 -5.06 -6.86
N GLY A 83 12.42 -5.38 -5.70
CA GLY A 83 12.48 -4.54 -4.53
C GLY A 83 11.86 -5.18 -3.31
N GLU A 84 12.38 -4.80 -2.13
CA GLU A 84 11.94 -5.28 -0.83
C GLU A 84 11.68 -4.09 0.10
N SER A 85 10.46 -3.94 0.55
CA SER A 85 9.99 -2.78 1.31
C SER A 85 10.72 -2.53 2.64
N THR A 86 11.32 -3.56 3.23
CA THR A 86 12.09 -3.44 4.47
C THR A 86 13.57 -3.14 4.26
N ALA A 87 14.07 -3.29 3.03
CA ALA A 87 15.45 -3.02 2.68
C ALA A 87 15.70 -1.51 2.49
N ASP A 88 16.94 -1.10 2.70
CA ASP A 88 17.36 0.27 2.45
C ASP A 88 17.13 0.63 0.96
N GLN A 89 16.67 1.85 0.72
CA GLN A 89 16.27 2.31 -0.62
C GLN A 89 15.31 1.35 -1.34
N PHE A 90 14.48 0.65 -0.56
CA PHE A 90 13.55 -0.35 -1.07
C PHE A 90 14.21 -1.56 -1.74
N GLY A 91 15.50 -1.78 -1.56
CA GLY A 91 16.27 -2.84 -2.22
C GLY A 91 16.27 -2.74 -3.76
N ILE A 92 15.95 -1.58 -4.30
CA ILE A 92 15.94 -1.31 -5.75
C ILE A 92 17.38 -1.04 -6.19
N SER A 93 17.83 -1.70 -7.27
CA SER A 93 19.18 -1.48 -7.81
C SER A 93 19.42 -0.03 -8.22
N GLU A 94 20.66 0.44 -8.19
CA GLU A 94 21.02 1.82 -8.58
C GLU A 94 20.57 2.15 -10.01
N GLU A 95 20.68 1.21 -10.93
CA GLU A 95 20.22 1.37 -12.31
C GLU A 95 18.71 1.63 -12.37
N ASN A 96 17.91 0.81 -11.68
CA ASN A 96 16.46 0.99 -11.62
C ASN A 96 16.09 2.26 -10.86
N GLN A 97 16.81 2.63 -9.78
CA GLN A 97 16.57 3.90 -9.10
C GLN A 97 16.79 5.08 -10.05
N GLN A 98 17.87 5.06 -10.84
CA GLN A 98 18.15 6.14 -11.79
C GLN A 98 17.04 6.24 -12.85
N GLU A 99 16.58 5.11 -13.40
CA GLU A 99 15.44 5.07 -14.34
C GLU A 99 14.17 5.68 -13.71
N LEU A 100 13.87 5.32 -12.47
CA LEU A 100 12.70 5.86 -11.76
C LEU A 100 12.84 7.37 -11.48
N ILE A 101 14.02 7.83 -11.06
CA ILE A 101 14.30 9.24 -10.78
C ILE A 101 14.10 10.12 -12.01
N GLU A 102 14.56 9.67 -13.15
CA GLU A 102 14.46 10.44 -14.39
C GLU A 102 13.06 10.46 -14.99
N ASN A 103 12.25 9.43 -14.75
CA ASN A 103 11.09 9.16 -15.58
C ASN A 103 9.74 9.20 -14.87
N ILE A 104 9.67 8.92 -13.56
CA ILE A 104 8.37 8.76 -12.88
C ILE A 104 7.63 10.09 -12.73
N ASN A 105 6.31 10.02 -13.05
CA ASN A 105 5.39 11.13 -12.88
C ASN A 105 4.44 10.95 -11.69
N ILE A 106 4.06 9.71 -11.37
CA ILE A 106 3.11 9.41 -10.30
C ILE A 106 3.62 8.21 -9.52
N VAL A 107 3.60 8.31 -8.20
CA VAL A 107 3.88 7.18 -7.30
C VAL A 107 2.61 6.79 -6.58
N TYR A 108 2.23 5.51 -6.64
CA TYR A 108 1.22 4.90 -5.77
C TYR A 108 1.92 3.99 -4.76
N HIS A 109 1.99 4.45 -3.52
CA HIS A 109 2.55 3.66 -2.43
C HIS A 109 1.43 2.88 -1.73
N VAL A 110 1.23 1.62 -2.18
CA VAL A 110 0.18 0.71 -1.69
C VAL A 110 0.76 -0.38 -0.79
N ALA A 111 2.07 -0.57 -0.83
CA ALA A 111 2.77 -1.56 0.00
C ALA A 111 2.57 -1.27 1.49
N ALA A 112 2.07 -2.25 2.23
CA ALA A 112 1.94 -2.20 3.68
C ALA A 112 1.66 -3.61 4.24
N SER A 113 1.98 -3.85 5.52
CA SER A 113 1.33 -4.92 6.28
C SER A 113 -0.03 -4.44 6.74
N VAL A 114 -1.06 -5.26 6.50
CA VAL A 114 -2.45 -5.01 6.93
C VAL A 114 -2.87 -5.94 8.07
N ARG A 115 -1.92 -6.67 8.67
CA ARG A 115 -2.17 -7.61 9.77
C ARG A 115 -2.36 -6.86 11.08
N PHE A 116 -3.50 -7.04 11.74
CA PHE A 116 -3.78 -6.42 13.04
C PHE A 116 -2.94 -6.99 14.18
N THR A 117 -2.45 -8.23 14.01
CA THR A 117 -1.60 -8.95 14.96
C THR A 117 -0.13 -8.92 14.60
N GLU A 118 0.30 -8.00 13.71
CA GLU A 118 1.71 -7.86 13.36
C GLU A 118 2.53 -7.41 14.57
N GLU A 119 3.73 -7.94 14.74
CA GLU A 119 4.66 -7.44 15.76
C GLU A 119 5.01 -5.98 15.50
N LEU A 120 5.17 -5.18 16.56
CA LEU A 120 5.39 -3.74 16.43
C LEU A 120 6.65 -3.40 15.62
N ILE A 121 7.74 -4.13 15.82
CA ILE A 121 8.98 -3.94 15.03
C ILE A 121 8.68 -4.12 13.54
N SER A 122 8.07 -5.24 13.17
CA SER A 122 7.70 -5.55 11.79
C SER A 122 6.73 -4.53 11.21
N ALA A 123 5.73 -4.10 11.98
CA ALA A 123 4.78 -3.09 11.56
C ALA A 123 5.45 -1.72 11.29
N ILE A 124 6.39 -1.30 12.15
CA ILE A 124 7.18 -0.07 11.93
C ILE A 124 8.02 -0.21 10.65
N GLN A 125 8.72 -1.32 10.47
CA GLN A 125 9.54 -1.56 9.27
C GLN A 125 8.69 -1.57 7.99
N LEU A 126 7.58 -2.29 7.99
CA LEU A 126 6.73 -2.46 6.81
C LEU A 126 5.87 -1.24 6.47
N ASN A 127 5.44 -0.45 7.46
CA ASN A 127 4.50 0.65 7.23
C ASN A 127 5.13 2.03 7.38
N ILE A 128 6.17 2.21 8.22
CA ILE A 128 6.82 3.50 8.43
C ILE A 128 8.14 3.57 7.66
N LYS A 129 9.08 2.62 7.88
CA LYS A 129 10.38 2.62 7.19
C LYS A 129 10.20 2.50 5.69
N SER A 130 9.31 1.62 5.22
CA SER A 130 9.04 1.49 3.79
C SER A 130 8.45 2.77 3.18
N THR A 131 7.54 3.45 3.89
CA THR A 131 7.00 4.75 3.44
C THR A 131 8.11 5.81 3.38
N TYR A 132 8.95 5.89 4.41
CA TYR A 132 10.10 6.80 4.45
C TYR A 132 11.05 6.56 3.28
N SER A 133 11.46 5.31 3.04
CA SER A 133 12.37 4.96 1.93
C SER A 133 11.79 5.32 0.56
N MET A 134 10.48 5.16 0.38
CA MET A 134 9.82 5.51 -0.88
C MET A 134 9.68 7.03 -1.05
N LEU A 135 9.43 7.78 0.03
CA LEU A 135 9.40 9.24 0.02
C LEU A 135 10.79 9.83 -0.28
N GLU A 136 11.85 9.27 0.29
CA GLU A 136 13.24 9.67 -0.01
C GLU A 136 13.60 9.42 -1.49
N LEU A 137 13.17 8.29 -2.06
CA LEU A 137 13.33 8.05 -3.50
C LEU A 137 12.51 9.06 -4.32
N ALA A 138 11.25 9.30 -3.93
CA ALA A 138 10.36 10.24 -4.60
C ALA A 138 10.89 11.69 -4.58
N LYS A 139 11.54 12.09 -3.51
CA LYS A 139 12.19 13.42 -3.38
C LYS A 139 13.29 13.66 -4.42
N ARG A 140 13.90 12.60 -4.94
CA ARG A 140 14.92 12.66 -5.99
C ARG A 140 14.33 12.67 -7.40
N MET A 141 13.04 12.35 -7.58
CA MET A 141 12.38 12.26 -8.88
C MET A 141 12.23 13.63 -9.52
N LYS A 142 12.71 13.77 -10.77
CA LYS A 142 12.76 15.07 -11.48
C LYS A 142 11.40 15.49 -12.04
N ASN A 143 10.53 14.53 -12.34
CA ASN A 143 9.27 14.76 -13.05
C ASN A 143 8.03 14.32 -12.24
N LEU A 144 8.16 14.24 -10.91
CA LEU A 144 7.08 13.79 -10.04
C LEU A 144 5.95 14.82 -9.96
N HIS A 145 4.74 14.42 -10.35
CA HIS A 145 3.53 15.24 -10.27
C HIS A 145 2.75 14.99 -8.97
N CYS A 146 2.78 13.75 -8.46
CA CYS A 146 2.04 13.39 -7.26
C CYS A 146 2.57 12.08 -6.65
N PHE A 147 2.60 12.05 -5.32
CA PHE A 147 2.80 10.84 -4.51
C PHE A 147 1.49 10.51 -3.79
N VAL A 148 0.94 9.34 -4.04
CA VAL A 148 -0.29 8.87 -3.41
C VAL A 148 0.04 7.82 -2.36
N HIS A 149 -0.13 8.17 -1.09
CA HIS A 149 0.01 7.24 0.04
C HIS A 149 -1.32 6.55 0.35
N THR A 150 -1.33 5.22 0.35
CA THR A 150 -2.51 4.45 0.76
C THR A 150 -2.47 4.24 2.27
N SER A 151 -3.29 5.00 2.99
CA SER A 151 -3.53 4.87 4.42
C SER A 151 -4.77 3.99 4.71
N THR A 152 -5.54 4.32 5.70
CA THR A 152 -6.79 3.65 6.07
C THR A 152 -7.75 4.63 6.76
N ALA A 153 -9.05 4.43 6.59
CA ALA A 153 -10.07 5.17 7.36
C ALA A 153 -9.95 4.91 8.88
N TYR A 154 -9.23 3.85 9.26
CA TYR A 154 -9.02 3.46 10.66
C TYR A 154 -7.74 4.03 11.29
N SER A 155 -7.04 4.95 10.61
CA SER A 155 -5.83 5.58 11.16
C SER A 155 -6.09 6.42 12.43
N ASN A 156 -7.34 6.82 12.68
CA ASN A 156 -7.75 7.65 13.82
C ASN A 156 -8.81 6.93 14.67
N VAL A 157 -8.54 5.68 15.07
CA VAL A 157 -9.50 4.84 15.83
C VAL A 157 -9.89 5.41 17.20
N GLU A 158 -9.08 6.28 17.78
CA GLU A 158 -9.39 6.95 19.05
C GLU A 158 -10.54 7.97 18.93
N LYS A 159 -10.89 8.37 17.71
CA LYS A 159 -11.99 9.31 17.42
C LYS A 159 -13.32 8.60 17.17
N VAL A 160 -13.55 7.48 17.87
CA VAL A 160 -14.83 6.75 17.75
C VAL A 160 -15.99 7.65 18.18
N GLY A 161 -16.98 7.78 17.28
CA GLY A 161 -18.16 8.62 17.52
C GLY A 161 -17.98 10.09 17.14
N GLU A 162 -16.79 10.50 16.71
CA GLU A 162 -16.52 11.82 16.16
C GLU A 162 -16.48 11.80 14.62
N LEU A 163 -16.71 12.96 14.01
CA LEU A 163 -16.47 13.13 12.58
C LEU A 163 -14.97 13.22 12.33
N VAL A 164 -14.44 12.31 11.52
CA VAL A 164 -13.05 12.36 11.04
C VAL A 164 -13.02 13.15 9.74
N GLU A 165 -12.39 14.33 9.78
CA GLU A 165 -12.26 15.25 8.65
C GLU A 165 -11.18 14.80 7.67
N GLU A 166 -11.23 15.35 6.45
CA GLU A 166 -10.22 15.14 5.39
C GLU A 166 -8.96 16.02 5.65
N ARG A 167 -8.31 15.77 6.79
CA ARG A 167 -7.02 16.39 7.16
C ARG A 167 -6.13 15.37 7.85
N VAL A 168 -4.84 15.63 7.91
CA VAL A 168 -3.93 14.86 8.75
C VAL A 168 -4.07 15.35 10.19
N TYR A 169 -4.15 14.42 11.12
CA TYR A 169 -4.18 14.70 12.54
C TYR A 169 -2.78 14.49 13.13
N ASP A 170 -2.47 15.23 14.17
CA ASP A 170 -1.19 15.12 14.87
C ASP A 170 -0.88 13.67 15.22
N SER A 171 0.32 13.24 14.87
CA SER A 171 0.78 11.91 15.22
C SER A 171 1.04 11.79 16.71
N PRO A 172 0.60 10.70 17.36
CA PRO A 172 0.88 10.49 18.78
C PRO A 172 2.38 10.23 19.04
N LEU A 173 3.12 9.87 18.00
CA LEU A 173 4.54 9.48 18.07
C LEU A 173 5.30 10.08 16.91
N ASP A 174 6.53 10.52 17.18
CA ASP A 174 7.46 10.94 16.14
C ASP A 174 8.00 9.73 15.37
N TRP A 175 7.78 9.73 14.05
CA TRP A 175 8.25 8.66 13.17
C TRP A 175 9.77 8.50 13.20
N LYS A 176 10.53 9.58 13.41
CA LYS A 176 12.00 9.56 13.49
C LYS A 176 12.47 8.76 14.72
N VAL A 177 11.75 8.92 15.83
CA VAL A 177 12.02 8.14 17.06
C VAL A 177 11.73 6.66 16.84
N LEU A 178 10.62 6.34 16.17
CA LEU A 178 10.26 4.94 15.88
C LEU A 178 11.25 4.28 14.92
N LEU A 179 11.76 4.99 13.91
CA LEU A 179 12.80 4.46 13.03
C LEU A 179 14.10 4.19 13.80
N LYS A 180 14.58 5.15 14.60
CA LYS A 180 15.77 4.95 15.45
C LYS A 180 15.60 3.77 16.41
N LEU A 181 14.40 3.59 16.94
CA LEU A 181 14.11 2.49 17.87
C LEU A 181 14.25 1.12 17.19
N VAL A 182 13.74 0.94 15.97
CA VAL A 182 13.83 -0.35 15.25
C VAL A 182 15.20 -0.57 14.60
N GLU A 183 16.01 0.47 14.44
CA GLU A 183 17.39 0.39 13.95
C GLU A 183 18.41 0.15 15.09
N HIS A 184 17.96 0.29 16.35
CA HIS A 184 18.83 0.04 17.50
C HIS A 184 19.22 -1.45 17.59
N PRO A 185 20.49 -1.80 17.87
CA PRO A 185 20.95 -3.20 17.97
C PRO A 185 20.11 -4.06 18.92
N ASN A 186 19.64 -3.48 20.02
CA ASN A 186 18.84 -4.16 21.04
C ASN A 186 17.33 -3.95 20.85
N CYS A 187 16.86 -3.62 19.64
CA CYS A 187 15.43 -3.33 19.39
C CYS A 187 14.50 -4.47 19.80
N HIS A 188 14.94 -5.73 19.64
CA HIS A 188 14.16 -6.91 20.01
C HIS A 188 13.91 -7.06 21.52
N GLU A 189 14.71 -6.41 22.36
CA GLU A 189 14.51 -6.35 23.81
C GLU A 189 13.77 -5.07 24.23
N LEU A 190 14.17 -3.93 23.66
CA LEU A 190 13.64 -2.62 24.00
C LEU A 190 12.18 -2.44 23.57
N VAL A 191 11.85 -2.81 22.34
CA VAL A 191 10.51 -2.57 21.79
C VAL A 191 9.42 -3.33 22.56
N PRO A 192 9.54 -4.63 22.85
CA PRO A 192 8.55 -5.32 23.68
C PRO A 192 8.40 -4.72 25.07
N ALA A 193 9.48 -4.24 25.70
CA ALA A 193 9.43 -3.65 27.03
C ALA A 193 8.62 -2.34 27.07
N ILE A 194 8.67 -1.53 26.01
CA ILE A 194 7.98 -0.23 25.93
C ILE A 194 6.70 -0.29 25.10
N GLN A 195 6.43 -1.40 24.42
CA GLN A 195 5.26 -1.57 23.55
C GLN A 195 3.92 -1.24 24.24
N PRO A 196 3.65 -1.65 25.49
CA PRO A 196 2.40 -1.29 26.17
C PRO A 196 2.19 0.23 26.25
N LYS A 197 3.26 1.00 26.43
CA LYS A 197 3.21 2.47 26.45
C LYS A 197 3.01 3.05 25.06
N ILE A 198 3.71 2.53 24.05
CA ILE A 198 3.57 2.94 22.65
C ILE A 198 2.15 2.68 22.15
N MET A 199 1.57 1.53 22.49
CA MET A 199 0.26 1.10 22.00
C MET A 199 -0.92 1.69 22.78
N SER A 200 -0.66 2.40 23.88
CA SER A 200 -1.72 2.92 24.74
C SER A 200 -2.67 3.85 23.97
N GLY A 201 -3.95 3.43 23.85
CA GLY A 201 -5.00 4.20 23.17
C GLY A 201 -5.00 4.12 21.63
N HIS A 202 -4.11 3.32 21.01
CA HIS A 202 -3.93 3.35 19.56
C HIS A 202 -4.48 2.12 18.79
N GLY A 203 -5.24 1.27 19.42
CA GLY A 203 -5.88 0.11 18.78
C GLY A 203 -4.88 -0.98 18.43
N THR A 204 -4.50 -1.11 17.15
CA THR A 204 -3.57 -2.14 16.66
C THR A 204 -2.26 -1.52 16.15
N THR A 205 -1.22 -2.34 16.01
CA THR A 205 0.05 -1.92 15.37
C THR A 205 -0.17 -1.39 13.96
N TYR A 206 -1.14 -1.94 13.24
CA TYR A 206 -1.55 -1.46 11.91
C TYR A 206 -2.09 -0.02 11.96
N THR A 207 -3.10 0.25 12.80
CA THR A 207 -3.74 1.57 12.89
C THR A 207 -2.75 2.64 13.35
N LEU A 208 -1.93 2.32 14.36
CA LEU A 208 -0.87 3.21 14.85
C LEU A 208 0.14 3.55 13.74
N THR A 209 0.71 2.52 13.09
CA THR A 209 1.76 2.75 12.10
C THR A 209 1.24 3.44 10.84
N LYS A 210 -0.02 3.24 10.46
CA LYS A 210 -0.65 3.99 9.37
C LYS A 210 -0.83 5.47 9.72
N ARG A 211 -1.26 5.78 10.94
CA ARG A 211 -1.36 7.18 11.40
C ARG A 211 -0.01 7.88 11.40
N VAL A 212 1.02 7.23 11.92
CA VAL A 212 2.39 7.78 11.91
C VAL A 212 2.89 7.96 10.47
N ALA A 213 2.59 7.04 9.57
CA ALA A 213 2.95 7.15 8.15
C ALA A 213 2.22 8.31 7.44
N GLU A 214 1.00 8.67 7.85
CA GLU A 214 0.32 9.87 7.35
C GLU A 214 1.07 11.15 7.72
N SER A 215 1.45 11.30 9.00
CA SER A 215 2.23 12.45 9.47
C SER A 215 3.58 12.55 8.76
N LEU A 216 4.28 11.41 8.60
CA LEU A 216 5.49 11.34 7.79
C LEU A 216 5.24 11.80 6.34
N THR A 217 4.16 11.32 5.70
CA THR A 217 3.83 11.69 4.32
C THR A 217 3.51 13.17 4.19
N GLU A 218 2.77 13.73 5.14
CA GLU A 218 2.44 15.17 5.18
C GLU A 218 3.70 16.04 5.30
N GLU A 219 4.68 15.65 6.11
CA GLU A 219 5.96 16.37 6.24
C GLU A 219 6.68 16.49 4.88
N TYR A 220 6.50 15.49 3.97
CA TYR A 220 7.09 15.55 2.63
C TYR A 220 6.32 16.42 1.63
N SER A 221 5.13 16.91 1.97
CA SER A 221 4.35 17.81 1.10
C SER A 221 5.09 19.13 0.77
N GLN A 222 6.08 19.50 1.57
CA GLN A 222 6.95 20.62 1.31
C GLN A 222 7.90 20.42 0.10
N TYR A 223 8.12 19.19 -0.35
CA TYR A 223 9.03 18.85 -1.45
C TYR A 223 8.30 18.55 -2.75
N PHE A 224 7.13 17.93 -2.68
CA PHE A 224 6.31 17.56 -3.83
C PHE A 224 4.84 17.34 -3.42
N PRO A 225 3.89 17.41 -4.37
CA PRO A 225 2.48 17.17 -4.07
C PRO A 225 2.23 15.76 -3.53
N VAL A 226 1.55 15.65 -2.38
CA VAL A 226 1.16 14.38 -1.76
C VAL A 226 -0.36 14.28 -1.67
N VAL A 227 -0.86 13.05 -1.77
CA VAL A 227 -2.25 12.69 -1.52
C VAL A 227 -2.27 11.51 -0.55
N ILE A 228 -3.06 11.61 0.51
CA ILE A 228 -3.32 10.51 1.43
C ILE A 228 -4.70 9.94 1.15
N MET A 229 -4.77 8.70 0.70
CA MET A 229 -6.02 7.99 0.45
C MET A 229 -6.33 7.10 1.65
N ARG A 230 -7.53 7.21 2.21
CA ARG A 230 -8.00 6.43 3.37
C ARG A 230 -9.14 5.48 2.98
N PRO A 231 -8.85 4.32 2.40
CA PRO A 231 -9.89 3.33 2.13
C PRO A 231 -10.49 2.82 3.44
N SER A 232 -11.78 2.55 3.42
CA SER A 232 -12.47 1.81 4.47
C SER A 232 -12.23 0.29 4.32
N LEU A 233 -13.16 -0.55 4.74
CA LEU A 233 -13.06 -1.99 4.52
C LEU A 233 -13.12 -2.31 3.03
N VAL A 234 -12.03 -2.82 2.50
CA VAL A 234 -11.93 -3.23 1.10
C VAL A 234 -12.40 -4.68 1.00
N THR A 235 -13.37 -4.93 0.15
CA THR A 235 -13.98 -6.25 -0.05
C THR A 235 -14.04 -6.61 -1.53
N ALA A 236 -14.87 -7.60 -1.89
CA ALA A 236 -15.07 -8.00 -3.28
C ALA A 236 -15.52 -6.83 -4.16
N THR A 237 -15.14 -6.86 -5.42
CA THR A 237 -15.53 -5.83 -6.40
C THR A 237 -17.03 -5.79 -6.62
N ALA A 238 -17.59 -4.58 -6.72
CA ALA A 238 -19.01 -4.40 -7.01
C ALA A 238 -19.33 -4.73 -8.49
N GLU A 239 -18.53 -4.22 -9.42
CA GLU A 239 -18.78 -4.31 -10.86
C GLU A 239 -17.54 -4.66 -11.67
N ASP A 240 -16.39 -4.08 -11.36
CA ASP A 240 -15.21 -4.09 -12.21
C ASP A 240 -14.01 -4.79 -11.56
N PRO A 241 -13.35 -5.77 -12.24
CA PRO A 241 -13.53 -6.21 -13.64
C PRO A 241 -14.77 -7.07 -13.87
N PHE A 242 -15.28 -7.71 -12.84
CA PHE A 242 -16.56 -8.42 -12.78
C PHE A 242 -17.05 -8.47 -11.32
N PRO A 243 -18.36 -8.53 -11.07
CA PRO A 243 -18.91 -8.58 -9.73
C PRO A 243 -18.37 -9.75 -8.89
N GLY A 244 -18.03 -9.46 -7.63
CA GLY A 244 -17.62 -10.47 -6.66
C GLY A 244 -16.17 -10.93 -6.76
N TRP A 245 -15.31 -10.31 -7.60
CA TRP A 245 -13.89 -10.68 -7.61
C TRP A 245 -13.22 -10.38 -6.27
N LEU A 246 -12.58 -11.40 -5.72
CA LEU A 246 -11.81 -11.37 -4.48
C LEU A 246 -10.73 -12.46 -4.56
N ASP A 247 -9.48 -12.15 -4.27
CA ASP A 247 -8.37 -13.10 -4.32
C ASP A 247 -7.61 -13.24 -2.99
N SER A 248 -8.11 -12.59 -1.96
CA SER A 248 -7.51 -12.66 -0.62
C SER A 248 -8.59 -12.72 0.45
N HIS A 249 -8.32 -13.51 1.49
CA HIS A 249 -9.15 -13.49 2.69
C HIS A 249 -8.86 -12.22 3.48
N ASN A 250 -9.74 -11.23 3.36
CA ASN A 250 -9.72 -10.04 4.20
C ASN A 250 -10.69 -10.18 5.38
N ALA A 251 -10.71 -9.20 6.29
CA ALA A 251 -11.52 -9.25 7.50
C ALA A 251 -13.01 -9.57 7.24
N LEU A 252 -13.61 -9.00 6.19
CA LEU A 252 -15.02 -9.25 5.86
C LEU A 252 -15.26 -10.63 5.26
N SER A 253 -14.38 -11.12 4.39
CA SER A 253 -14.52 -12.46 3.82
C SER A 253 -14.30 -13.53 4.88
N LEU A 254 -13.34 -13.34 5.80
CA LEU A 254 -13.13 -14.22 6.94
C LEU A 254 -14.34 -14.25 7.86
N LEU A 255 -14.94 -13.08 8.15
CA LEU A 255 -16.15 -13.00 8.95
C LEU A 255 -17.34 -13.71 8.27
N SER A 256 -17.51 -13.49 6.96
CA SER A 256 -18.57 -14.16 6.18
C SER A 256 -18.40 -15.67 6.17
N ASP A 257 -17.17 -16.15 6.01
CA ASP A 257 -16.86 -17.58 6.07
C ASP A 257 -17.10 -18.15 7.49
N ALA A 258 -16.71 -17.44 8.53
CA ALA A 258 -16.95 -17.84 9.91
C ALA A 258 -18.45 -17.88 10.26
N ILE A 259 -19.25 -16.95 9.74
CA ILE A 259 -20.73 -16.99 9.86
C ILE A 259 -21.28 -18.21 9.08
N ARG A 260 -20.87 -18.43 7.86
CA ARG A 260 -21.30 -19.54 7.03
C ARG A 260 -20.98 -20.91 7.67
N GLN A 261 -19.83 -21.01 8.33
CA GLN A 261 -19.40 -22.21 9.06
C GLN A 261 -20.04 -22.35 10.44
N GLY A 262 -20.87 -21.38 10.88
CA GLY A 262 -21.52 -21.38 12.19
C GLY A 262 -20.59 -21.11 13.39
N ILE A 263 -19.34 -20.65 13.11
CA ILE A 263 -18.37 -20.30 14.15
C ILE A 263 -18.81 -19.00 14.87
N VAL A 264 -19.30 -18.03 14.11
CA VAL A 264 -19.86 -16.77 14.64
C VAL A 264 -21.38 -16.88 14.58
N ARG A 265 -22.04 -16.80 15.75
CA ARG A 265 -23.51 -16.80 15.87
C ARG A 265 -23.96 -15.48 16.51
N ARG A 266 -25.09 -14.97 16.05
CA ARG A 266 -25.74 -13.82 16.68
C ARG A 266 -26.22 -14.24 18.08
N ASN A 267 -25.67 -13.64 19.14
CA ASN A 267 -26.26 -13.74 20.46
C ASN A 267 -27.51 -12.85 20.48
N GLU A 268 -28.67 -13.42 20.27
CA GLU A 268 -29.91 -12.74 20.63
C GLU A 268 -30.00 -12.68 22.18
N LYS A 269 -29.70 -11.53 22.75
CA LYS A 269 -30.18 -11.27 24.13
C LYS A 269 -31.68 -11.32 24.07
N ARG A 270 -32.27 -12.41 24.58
CA ARG A 270 -33.69 -12.42 24.93
C ARG A 270 -33.85 -11.37 26.01
N GLY A 271 -34.53 -10.27 25.68
CA GLY A 271 -35.00 -9.26 26.62
C GLY A 271 -36.07 -9.82 27.59
#